data_f138d46b8407085f32ac6aa295771071
#
_entry.id   f138d46b8407085f32ac6aa295771071
#
_cell.length_a   1.000
_cell.length_b   1.000
_cell.length_c   1.000
_cell.angle_alpha   90.00
_cell.angle_beta   90.00
_cell.angle_gamma   90.00
#
_symmetry.space_group_name_H-M   'P 1'
#
loop_
_entity.id
_entity.type
_entity.pdbx_description
1 polymer ?
#
loop_
_entity_poly.entity_id
_entity_poly.type
_entity_poly.pdbx_seq_one_letter_code
_entity_poly.pdbx_strand_id
1 'polypeptide(L)'
;MNLIVIDSNFILLPFQFKIDYLNEIRLKLEGKLRFIIFKQILDELEAKRRREPRSTKFKRLLDSGLLYLEKNRVNFDIVFHEDTKENNESSDEFLLRKSLELKNKGYNIFIASNDSELRRKARGSYLNTIFLRQKKFLSIDKS
;
A
#
# COMPACT_ATOMS: atom_id res chain seq x y z
N MET A 1 3.22 17.75 1.37
CA MET A 1 2.20 16.71 1.14
C MET A 1 2.77 15.36 1.47
N ASN A 2 2.00 14.56 2.20
CA ASN A 2 2.35 13.17 2.51
C ASN A 2 1.77 12.25 1.46
N LEU A 3 2.61 11.41 0.86
CA LEU A 3 2.18 10.38 -0.09
C LEU A 3 2.33 9.02 0.56
N ILE A 4 1.26 8.25 0.56
CA ILE A 4 1.25 6.91 1.14
C ILE A 4 1.14 5.90 0.00
N VAL A 5 2.21 5.14 -0.23
CA VAL A 5 2.28 4.10 -1.25
C VAL A 5 1.75 2.80 -0.63
N ILE A 6 0.68 2.26 -1.19
CA ILE A 6 -0.01 1.10 -0.64
C ILE A 6 0.51 -0.18 -1.29
N ASP A 7 1.07 -1.08 -0.48
CA ASP A 7 1.49 -2.40 -0.93
C ASP A 7 0.28 -3.36 -0.98
N SER A 8 0.44 -4.47 -1.69
CA SER A 8 -0.63 -5.44 -1.94
C SER A 8 -1.29 -5.97 -0.66
N ASN A 9 -0.48 -6.25 0.37
CA ASN A 9 -1.03 -6.80 1.62
C ASN A 9 -1.94 -5.82 2.38
N PHE A 10 -1.75 -4.50 2.20
CA PHE A 10 -2.64 -3.51 2.81
C PHE A 10 -4.02 -3.47 2.15
N ILE A 11 -4.10 -3.77 0.86
CA ILE A 11 -5.40 -3.79 0.16
C ILE A 11 -6.35 -4.81 0.78
N LEU A 12 -5.82 -5.88 1.35
CA LEU A 12 -6.61 -6.95 1.95
C LEU A 12 -7.01 -6.69 3.40
N LEU A 13 -6.40 -5.71 4.07
CA LEU A 13 -6.58 -5.49 5.51
C LEU A 13 -7.99 -5.19 5.97
N PRO A 14 -8.79 -4.37 5.26
CA PRO A 14 -10.10 -3.97 5.79
C PRO A 14 -11.00 -5.14 6.13
N PHE A 15 -10.97 -6.19 5.33
CA PHE A 15 -11.78 -7.37 5.57
C PHE A 15 -11.03 -8.43 6.40
N GLN A 16 -9.72 -8.59 6.15
CA GLN A 16 -8.92 -9.61 6.81
C GLN A 16 -8.80 -9.39 8.33
N PHE A 17 -8.56 -8.14 8.75
CA PHE A 17 -8.34 -7.78 10.15
C PHE A 17 -9.25 -6.67 10.64
N LYS A 18 -10.25 -6.28 9.87
CA LYS A 18 -11.20 -5.20 10.21
C LYS A 18 -10.48 -3.88 10.51
N ILE A 19 -9.50 -3.53 9.67
CA ILE A 19 -8.69 -2.32 9.82
C ILE A 19 -9.13 -1.28 8.79
N ASP A 20 -9.63 -0.15 9.28
CA ASP A 20 -9.94 1.02 8.45
C ASP A 20 -8.65 1.84 8.29
N TYR A 21 -7.72 1.33 7.46
CA TYR A 21 -6.38 1.91 7.39
C TYR A 21 -6.35 3.33 6.84
N LEU A 22 -7.22 3.68 5.91
CA LEU A 22 -7.25 5.05 5.38
C LEU A 22 -7.54 6.05 6.48
N ASN A 23 -8.55 5.78 7.30
CA ASN A 23 -8.91 6.66 8.39
C ASN A 23 -7.88 6.66 9.51
N GLU A 24 -7.33 5.49 9.85
CA GLU A 24 -6.30 5.40 10.88
C GLU A 24 -5.04 6.20 10.49
N ILE A 25 -4.62 6.10 9.24
CA ILE A 25 -3.47 6.86 8.75
C ILE A 25 -3.76 8.35 8.80
N ARG A 26 -4.96 8.75 8.36
CA ARG A 26 -5.35 10.16 8.40
C ARG A 26 -5.29 10.74 9.82
N LEU A 27 -5.71 9.96 10.80
CA LEU A 27 -5.68 10.41 12.19
C LEU A 27 -4.27 10.50 12.78
N LYS A 28 -3.32 9.75 12.23
CA LYS A 28 -1.95 9.68 12.72
C LYS A 28 -0.98 10.65 12.04
N LEU A 29 -1.31 11.15 10.87
CA LEU A 29 -0.45 12.03 10.10
C LEU A 29 -1.08 13.42 9.96
N GLU A 30 -0.26 14.44 10.11
CA GLU A 30 -0.70 15.83 9.93
C GLU A 30 -0.55 16.25 8.48
N GLY A 31 -1.39 17.21 8.06
CA GLY A 31 -1.33 17.78 6.73
C GLY A 31 -2.08 16.98 5.68
N LYS A 32 -1.85 17.35 4.43
CA LYS A 32 -2.53 16.70 3.31
C LYS A 32 -1.94 15.33 3.03
N LEU A 33 -2.83 14.38 2.76
CA LEU A 33 -2.48 13.00 2.45
C LEU A 33 -2.97 12.65 1.06
N ARG A 34 -2.17 11.90 0.32
CA ARG A 34 -2.58 11.25 -0.91
C ARG A 34 -2.16 9.79 -0.86
N PHE A 35 -3.09 8.91 -1.13
CA PHE A 35 -2.83 7.47 -1.20
C PHE A 35 -2.57 7.08 -2.64
N ILE A 36 -1.47 6.38 -2.87
CA ILE A 36 -1.05 5.97 -4.22
C ILE A 36 -1.10 4.46 -4.31
N ILE A 37 -1.81 3.97 -5.33
CA ILE A 37 -1.90 2.57 -5.64
C ILE A 37 -1.39 2.38 -7.07
N PHE A 38 -0.29 1.64 -7.21
CA PHE A 38 0.26 1.36 -8.53
C PHE A 38 -0.49 0.21 -9.20
N LYS A 39 -0.75 0.36 -10.49
CA LYS A 39 -1.36 -0.68 -11.30
C LYS A 39 -0.62 -2.01 -11.17
N GLN A 40 0.72 -1.96 -11.05
CA GLN A 40 1.55 -3.14 -10.86
C GLN A 40 1.06 -4.00 -9.68
N ILE A 41 0.73 -3.36 -8.56
CA ILE A 41 0.26 -4.05 -7.36
C ILE A 41 -1.10 -4.71 -7.60
N LEU A 42 -2.00 -4.03 -8.28
CA LEU A 42 -3.32 -4.56 -8.62
C LEU A 42 -3.20 -5.74 -9.59
N ASP A 43 -2.32 -5.64 -10.57
CA ASP A 43 -2.09 -6.70 -11.55
C ASP A 43 -1.56 -7.97 -10.86
N GLU A 44 -0.69 -7.82 -9.87
CA GLU A 44 -0.17 -8.95 -9.10
C GLU A 44 -1.27 -9.64 -8.29
N LEU A 45 -2.15 -8.87 -7.66
CA LEU A 45 -3.28 -9.42 -6.93
C LEU A 45 -4.26 -10.15 -7.86
N GLU A 46 -4.54 -9.58 -9.02
CA GLU A 46 -5.38 -10.23 -10.02
C GLU A 46 -4.74 -11.50 -10.59
N ALA A 47 -3.43 -11.48 -10.79
CA ALA A 47 -2.69 -12.66 -11.24
C ALA A 47 -2.78 -13.78 -10.18
N LYS A 48 -2.67 -13.43 -8.90
CA LYS A 48 -2.81 -14.38 -7.80
C LYS A 48 -4.23 -14.96 -7.77
N ARG A 49 -5.25 -14.14 -7.97
CA ARG A 49 -6.65 -14.60 -8.03
C ARG A 49 -6.83 -15.63 -9.14
N ARG A 50 -6.23 -15.40 -10.30
CA ARG A 50 -6.32 -16.35 -11.43
C ARG A 50 -5.55 -17.64 -11.19
N ARG A 51 -4.39 -17.58 -10.52
CA ARG A 51 -3.59 -18.76 -10.19
C ARG A 51 -4.24 -19.64 -9.12
N GLU A 52 -5.05 -19.05 -8.25
CA GLU A 52 -5.69 -19.73 -7.13
C GLU A 52 -7.22 -19.63 -7.22
N PRO A 53 -7.83 -20.19 -8.30
CA PRO A 53 -9.26 -19.99 -8.54
C PRO A 53 -10.16 -20.64 -7.49
N ARG A 54 -9.63 -21.61 -6.70
CA ARG A 54 -10.38 -22.27 -5.64
C ARG A 54 -10.32 -21.55 -4.30
N SER A 55 -9.45 -20.53 -4.17
CA SER A 55 -9.35 -19.76 -2.93
C SER A 55 -10.47 -18.74 -2.85
N THR A 56 -11.61 -19.14 -2.32
CA THR A 56 -12.75 -18.24 -2.12
C THR A 56 -12.41 -17.16 -1.07
N LYS A 57 -11.59 -17.51 -0.08
CA LYS A 57 -11.16 -16.57 0.94
C LYS A 57 -10.37 -15.41 0.31
N PHE A 58 -9.40 -15.71 -0.54
CA PHE A 58 -8.60 -14.68 -1.19
C PHE A 58 -9.47 -13.77 -2.08
N LYS A 59 -10.40 -14.36 -2.85
CA LYS A 59 -11.32 -13.58 -3.67
C LYS A 59 -12.13 -12.61 -2.85
N ARG A 60 -12.65 -13.05 -1.70
CA ARG A 60 -13.43 -12.18 -0.80
C ARG A 60 -12.59 -11.05 -0.24
N LEU A 61 -11.35 -11.36 0.18
CA LEU A 61 -10.46 -10.35 0.73
C LEU A 61 -10.14 -9.29 -0.33
N LEU A 62 -9.84 -9.72 -1.55
CA LEU A 62 -9.50 -8.81 -2.64
C LEU A 62 -10.72 -7.98 -3.05
N ASP A 63 -11.86 -8.61 -3.30
CA ASP A 63 -13.08 -7.88 -3.71
C ASP A 63 -13.49 -6.87 -2.64
N SER A 64 -13.44 -7.26 -1.37
CA SER A 64 -13.77 -6.36 -0.26
C SER A 64 -12.77 -5.22 -0.13
N GLY A 65 -11.49 -5.51 -0.33
CA GLY A 65 -10.44 -4.50 -0.27
C GLY A 65 -10.55 -3.47 -1.40
N LEU A 66 -10.89 -3.92 -2.60
CA LEU A 66 -11.10 -3.02 -3.74
C LEU A 66 -12.36 -2.17 -3.56
N LEU A 67 -13.43 -2.77 -3.05
CA LEU A 67 -14.67 -2.05 -2.76
C LEU A 67 -14.44 -0.99 -1.67
N TYR A 68 -13.65 -1.31 -0.66
CA TYR A 68 -13.27 -0.37 0.38
C TYR A 68 -12.60 0.88 -0.21
N LEU A 69 -11.64 0.68 -1.13
CA LEU A 69 -10.99 1.80 -1.81
C LEU A 69 -11.98 2.60 -2.63
N GLU A 70 -12.84 1.95 -3.40
CA GLU A 70 -13.82 2.62 -4.25
C GLU A 70 -14.79 3.47 -3.43
N LYS A 71 -15.31 2.94 -2.33
CA LYS A 71 -16.22 3.66 -1.44
C LYS A 71 -15.56 4.85 -0.77
N ASN A 72 -14.25 4.79 -0.52
CA ASN A 72 -13.54 5.84 0.19
C ASN A 72 -12.97 6.92 -0.72
N ARG A 73 -13.11 6.80 -2.03
CA ARG A 73 -12.62 7.82 -2.98
C ARG A 73 -13.31 9.16 -2.82
N VAL A 74 -14.51 9.17 -2.25
CA VAL A 74 -15.27 10.40 -1.98
C VAL A 74 -14.62 11.24 -0.88
N ASN A 75 -14.05 10.58 0.13
CA ASN A 75 -13.53 11.23 1.33
C ASN A 75 -12.01 11.28 1.41
N PHE A 76 -11.32 10.55 0.55
CA PHE A 76 -9.85 10.45 0.55
C PHE A 76 -9.31 10.67 -0.87
N ASP A 77 -8.16 11.31 -0.93
CA ASP A 77 -7.43 11.49 -2.19
C ASP A 77 -6.68 10.19 -2.50
N ILE A 78 -7.27 9.36 -3.34
CA ILE A 78 -6.72 8.08 -3.76
C ILE A 78 -6.43 8.14 -5.26
N VAL A 79 -5.16 7.92 -5.63
CA VAL A 79 -4.71 8.00 -7.01
C VAL A 79 -4.17 6.65 -7.45
N PHE A 80 -4.61 6.21 -8.62
CA PHE A 80 -4.13 4.98 -9.25
C PHE A 80 -3.12 5.37 -10.32
N HIS A 81 -1.87 4.90 -10.16
CA HIS A 81 -0.79 5.15 -11.10
C HIS A 81 -0.62 3.97 -12.05
N GLU A 82 -0.52 4.25 -13.34
CA GLU A 82 -0.41 3.23 -14.38
C GLU A 82 0.98 2.59 -14.48
N ASP A 83 1.95 3.10 -13.74
CA ASP A 83 3.34 2.62 -13.80
C ASP A 83 3.44 1.13 -13.46
N THR A 84 4.30 0.43 -14.18
CA THR A 84 4.57 -0.99 -13.98
C THR A 84 6.07 -1.21 -13.84
N LYS A 85 6.44 -2.40 -13.33
CA LYS A 85 7.85 -2.74 -13.12
C LYS A 85 8.62 -2.89 -14.43
N GLU A 86 9.92 -2.70 -14.35
CA GLU A 86 10.84 -2.93 -15.45
C GLU A 86 11.22 -4.41 -15.55
N ASN A 87 11.90 -4.79 -16.65
CA ASN A 87 12.37 -6.16 -16.82
C ASN A 87 13.29 -6.57 -15.68
N ASN A 88 13.08 -7.77 -15.15
CA ASN A 88 13.86 -8.35 -14.05
C ASN A 88 13.73 -7.60 -12.71
N GLU A 89 12.80 -6.67 -12.60
CA GLU A 89 12.54 -5.96 -11.37
C GLU A 89 11.52 -6.72 -10.52
N SER A 90 11.82 -6.90 -9.22
CA SER A 90 10.84 -7.45 -8.29
C SER A 90 9.80 -6.39 -7.91
N SER A 91 8.68 -6.83 -7.30
CA SER A 91 7.66 -5.92 -6.78
C SER A 91 8.25 -4.96 -5.75
N ASP A 92 9.08 -5.47 -4.85
CA ASP A 92 9.74 -4.66 -3.82
C ASP A 92 10.65 -3.60 -4.44
N GLU A 93 11.47 -4.02 -5.41
CA GLU A 93 12.37 -3.10 -6.11
C GLU A 93 11.59 -2.01 -6.84
N PHE A 94 10.47 -2.37 -7.46
CA PHE A 94 9.58 -1.43 -8.12
C PHE A 94 9.02 -0.38 -7.15
N LEU A 95 8.47 -0.83 -6.02
CA LEU A 95 7.89 0.08 -5.02
C LEU A 95 8.95 1.01 -4.45
N LEU A 96 10.14 0.50 -4.18
CA LEU A 96 11.25 1.32 -3.66
C LEU A 96 11.70 2.35 -4.70
N ARG A 97 11.86 1.94 -5.94
CA ARG A 97 12.26 2.84 -7.02
C ARG A 97 11.26 3.97 -7.21
N LYS A 98 9.98 3.65 -7.31
CA LYS A 98 8.93 4.65 -7.49
C LYS A 98 8.81 5.57 -6.28
N SER A 99 8.95 5.01 -5.08
CA SER A 99 8.91 5.81 -3.85
C SER A 99 10.07 6.79 -3.77
N LEU A 100 11.28 6.37 -4.17
CA LEU A 100 12.45 7.25 -4.19
C LEU A 100 12.32 8.34 -5.25
N GLU A 101 11.76 8.04 -6.42
CA GLU A 101 11.48 9.04 -7.44
C GLU A 101 10.56 10.14 -6.89
N LEU A 102 9.50 9.74 -6.17
CA LEU A 102 8.56 10.70 -5.58
C LEU A 102 9.21 11.50 -4.45
N LYS A 103 10.03 10.85 -3.64
CA LYS A 103 10.79 11.55 -2.59
C LYS A 103 11.71 12.61 -3.18
N ASN A 104 12.38 12.30 -4.28
CA ASN A 104 13.28 13.23 -4.96
C ASN A 104 12.55 14.43 -5.55
N LYS A 105 11.24 14.33 -5.76
CA LYS A 105 10.40 15.45 -6.18
C LYS A 105 9.94 16.33 -5.01
N GLY A 106 10.32 15.98 -3.79
CA GLY A 106 10.02 16.78 -2.60
C GLY A 106 8.87 16.30 -1.74
N TYR A 107 8.28 15.15 -2.06
CA TYR A 107 7.18 14.59 -1.27
C TYR A 107 7.71 13.82 -0.07
N ASN A 108 6.92 13.82 1.01
CA ASN A 108 7.20 13.01 2.18
C ASN A 108 6.53 11.64 1.98
N ILE A 109 7.33 10.60 1.83
CA ILE A 109 6.84 9.29 1.38
C ILE A 109 6.73 8.31 2.54
N PHE A 110 5.58 7.60 2.59
CA PHE A 110 5.35 6.47 3.48
C PHE A 110 5.02 5.25 2.63
N ILE A 111 5.65 4.12 2.93
CA ILE A 111 5.28 2.85 2.32
C ILE A 111 4.46 2.06 3.34
N ALA A 112 3.21 1.75 2.99
CA ALA A 112 2.32 0.97 3.83
C ALA A 112 2.41 -0.49 3.43
N SER A 113 3.08 -1.30 4.23
CA SER A 113 3.31 -2.72 3.96
C SER A 113 3.53 -3.49 5.25
N ASN A 114 3.07 -4.74 5.26
CA ASN A 114 3.34 -5.68 6.34
C ASN A 114 4.53 -6.60 6.03
N ASP A 115 5.13 -6.44 4.86
CA ASP A 115 6.31 -7.21 4.49
C ASP A 115 7.52 -6.64 5.21
N SER A 116 8.10 -7.43 6.13
CA SER A 116 9.24 -7.00 6.94
C SER A 116 10.49 -6.73 6.09
N GLU A 117 10.68 -7.48 5.02
CA GLU A 117 11.83 -7.29 4.12
C GLU A 117 11.70 -5.97 3.35
N LEU A 118 10.53 -5.67 2.81
CA LEU A 118 10.29 -4.40 2.14
C LEU A 118 10.46 -3.23 3.11
N ARG A 119 9.94 -3.35 4.34
CA ARG A 119 10.10 -2.30 5.35
C ARG A 119 11.56 -2.08 5.71
N ARG A 120 12.34 -3.16 5.83
CA ARG A 120 13.78 -3.06 6.11
C ARG A 120 14.51 -2.30 5.00
N LYS A 121 14.21 -2.62 3.75
CA LYS A 121 14.79 -1.94 2.59
C LYS A 121 14.37 -0.47 2.53
N ALA A 122 13.13 -0.19 2.84
CA ALA A 122 12.61 1.19 2.87
C ALA A 122 13.34 2.03 3.91
N ARG A 123 13.54 1.49 5.11
CA ARG A 123 14.29 2.18 6.16
C ARG A 123 15.73 2.45 5.73
N GLY A 124 16.36 1.49 5.07
CA GLY A 124 17.70 1.66 4.52
C GLY A 124 17.80 2.75 3.46
N SER A 125 16.68 3.10 2.84
CA SER A 125 16.57 4.17 1.84
C SER A 125 16.00 5.47 2.42
N TYR A 126 15.88 5.57 3.73
CA TYR A 126 15.33 6.73 4.45
C TYR A 126 13.89 7.05 4.07
N LEU A 127 13.10 6.03 3.78
CA LEU A 127 11.67 6.15 3.57
C LEU A 127 10.92 5.80 4.85
N ASN A 128 9.81 6.49 5.09
CA ASN A 128 8.93 6.17 6.22
C ASN A 128 8.11 4.92 5.90
N THR A 129 7.71 4.19 6.93
CA THR A 129 6.90 2.99 6.75
C THR A 129 5.70 2.98 7.67
N ILE A 130 4.63 2.32 7.22
CA ILE A 130 3.40 2.09 7.99
C ILE A 130 3.13 0.60 7.94
N PHE A 131 2.85 0.00 9.08
CA PHE A 131 2.63 -1.44 9.15
C PHE A 131 1.61 -1.80 10.25
N LEU A 132 1.03 -2.98 10.11
CA LEU A 132 0.07 -3.51 11.09
C LEU A 132 0.83 -4.19 12.23
N ARG A 133 0.53 -3.76 13.47
CA ARG A 133 1.14 -4.33 14.67
C ARG A 133 0.10 -5.16 15.43
N GLN A 134 0.49 -6.38 15.80
CA GLN A 134 -0.36 -7.30 16.58
C GLN A 134 -1.74 -7.56 15.95
N LYS A 135 -1.84 -7.41 14.61
CA LYS A 135 -3.10 -7.59 13.87
C LYS A 135 -4.25 -6.69 14.34
N LYS A 136 -3.93 -5.59 15.04
CA LYS A 136 -4.93 -4.73 15.66
C LYS A 136 -4.83 -3.26 15.32
N PHE A 137 -3.64 -2.71 15.17
CA PHE A 137 -3.44 -1.28 14.96
C PHE A 137 -2.24 -1.00 14.08
N LEU A 138 -2.21 0.20 13.50
CA LEU A 138 -1.12 0.62 12.63
C LEU A 138 -0.02 1.32 13.44
N SER A 139 1.23 1.05 13.06
CA SER A 139 2.40 1.74 13.57
C SER A 139 3.09 2.47 12.42
N ILE A 140 3.72 3.60 12.74
CA ILE A 140 4.44 4.41 11.77
C ILE A 140 5.89 4.54 12.23
N ASP A 141 6.82 4.16 11.33
CA ASP A 141 8.25 4.38 11.51
C ASP A 141 8.68 5.53 10.61
N LYS A 142 9.12 6.63 11.20
CA LYS A 142 9.66 7.77 10.47
C LYS A 142 11.18 7.67 10.39
N SER A 143 11.69 7.90 9.20
CA SER A 143 13.14 7.94 8.96
C SER A 143 13.72 9.29 9.29
#